data_69a86abd54b266b7b0ed488ed10af875
#
_entry.id   69a86abd54b266b7b0ed488ed10af875
#
_cell.length_a   1.000
_cell.length_b   1.000
_cell.length_c   1.000
_cell.angle_alpha   90.00
_cell.angle_beta   90.00
_cell.angle_gamma   90.00
#
_symmetry.space_group_name_H-M   'P 1'
#
loop_
_entity.id
_entity.type
_entity.pdbx_description
1 polymer ?
#
loop_
_entity_poly.entity_id
_entity_poly.type
_entity_poly.pdbx_seq_one_letter_code
_entity_poly.pdbx_strand_id
1 'polypeptide(L)'
;MLNKEKPDISILSEDFLSQIKEIKQKNYAVELLAKLLNDEIKVKMRKNPHRYKSLYERLKELIEKYNAKTLEASEIIEKLVEIARELREKIQEGKRLDLTEEELAFYDMLLSKRIFENYEEVKEIAKLIVEKLGGYVKIADWNKKETIKAKIRKGFKGCAQGKTEKT
;
A
#
# COMPACT_ATOMS: atom_id res chain seq x y z
N MET A 1 22.09 14.21 -13.90
CA MET A 1 20.67 14.04 -13.56
C MET A 1 20.40 12.55 -13.44
N LEU A 2 20.34 12.05 -12.22
CA LEU A 2 20.00 10.65 -11.96
C LEU A 2 18.49 10.50 -12.17
N ASN A 3 18.12 9.90 -13.27
CA ASN A 3 16.78 9.45 -13.56
C ASN A 3 16.43 8.41 -12.46
N LYS A 4 15.63 8.80 -11.47
CA LYS A 4 15.00 7.84 -10.55
C LYS A 4 13.97 7.08 -11.36
N GLU A 5 14.43 6.02 -12.02
CA GLU A 5 13.57 5.03 -12.62
C GLU A 5 12.58 4.56 -11.54
N LYS A 6 11.30 4.60 -11.90
CA LYS A 6 10.22 4.01 -11.09
C LYS A 6 10.65 2.59 -10.74
N PRO A 7 10.49 2.15 -9.48
CA PRO A 7 10.80 0.76 -9.13
C PRO A 7 10.04 -0.14 -10.09
N ASP A 8 10.80 -0.86 -10.86
CA ASP A 8 10.29 -1.69 -11.93
C ASP A 8 9.50 -2.83 -11.29
N ILE A 9 8.23 -2.98 -11.67
CA ILE A 9 7.36 -4.10 -11.24
C ILE A 9 8.00 -5.46 -11.61
N SER A 10 9.08 -5.46 -12.41
CA SER A 10 9.87 -6.63 -12.77
C SER A 10 10.32 -7.48 -11.58
N ILE A 11 10.64 -6.86 -10.43
CA ILE A 11 10.99 -7.59 -9.19
C ILE A 11 9.82 -8.39 -8.59
N LEU A 12 8.60 -8.14 -9.03
CA LEU A 12 7.39 -8.87 -8.62
C LEU A 12 6.86 -9.76 -9.75
N SER A 13 7.59 -9.87 -10.87
CA SER A 13 7.19 -10.75 -11.98
C SER A 13 7.33 -12.23 -11.61
N GLU A 14 6.53 -13.09 -12.23
CA GLU A 14 6.63 -14.53 -12.02
C GLU A 14 7.99 -15.08 -12.44
N ASP A 15 8.59 -14.51 -13.48
CA ASP A 15 9.94 -14.91 -13.95
C ASP A 15 10.99 -14.63 -12.88
N PHE A 16 10.96 -13.44 -12.27
CA PHE A 16 11.87 -13.10 -11.18
C PHE A 16 11.65 -14.00 -9.96
N LEU A 17 10.39 -14.20 -9.55
CA LEU A 17 10.04 -15.06 -8.41
C LEU A 17 10.46 -16.52 -8.64
N SER A 18 10.34 -17.01 -9.87
CA SER A 18 10.83 -18.34 -10.25
C SER A 18 12.35 -18.44 -10.14
N GLN A 19 13.09 -17.44 -10.62
CA GLN A 19 14.54 -17.38 -10.49
C GLN A 19 15.00 -17.38 -9.02
N ILE A 20 14.29 -16.66 -8.15
CA ILE A 20 14.56 -16.68 -6.70
C ILE A 20 14.43 -18.09 -6.13
N LYS A 21 13.41 -18.85 -6.53
CA LYS A 21 13.20 -20.24 -6.08
C LYS A 21 14.32 -21.18 -6.54
N GLU A 22 14.93 -20.92 -7.69
CA GLU A 22 16.01 -21.74 -8.27
C GLU A 22 17.39 -21.48 -7.64
N ILE A 23 17.54 -20.40 -6.88
CA ILE A 23 18.80 -20.08 -6.19
C ILE A 23 19.18 -21.23 -5.24
N LYS A 24 20.37 -21.80 -5.45
CA LYS A 24 20.87 -22.94 -4.64
C LYS A 24 21.07 -22.55 -3.17
N GLN A 25 21.60 -21.36 -2.92
CA GLN A 25 21.82 -20.83 -1.56
C GLN A 25 20.51 -20.25 -1.01
N LYS A 26 19.69 -21.09 -0.40
CA LYS A 26 18.34 -20.71 0.07
C LYS A 26 18.34 -19.54 1.07
N ASN A 27 19.32 -19.45 1.96
CA ASN A 27 19.43 -18.33 2.89
C ASN A 27 19.64 -17.00 2.14
N TYR A 28 20.50 -16.99 1.12
CA TYR A 28 20.70 -15.81 0.29
C TYR A 28 19.42 -15.41 -0.46
N ALA A 29 18.68 -16.38 -0.99
CA ALA A 29 17.40 -16.15 -1.66
C ALA A 29 16.37 -15.50 -0.69
N VAL A 30 16.30 -15.99 0.56
CA VAL A 30 15.44 -15.41 1.61
C VAL A 30 15.81 -13.95 1.87
N GLU A 31 17.09 -13.67 2.15
CA GLU A 31 17.56 -12.34 2.47
C GLU A 31 17.32 -11.36 1.32
N LEU A 32 17.60 -11.78 0.08
CA LEU A 32 17.40 -10.95 -1.11
C LEU A 32 15.93 -10.61 -1.29
N LEU A 33 15.05 -11.61 -1.32
CA LEU A 33 13.61 -11.39 -1.55
C LEU A 33 12.97 -10.61 -0.39
N ALA A 34 13.32 -10.95 0.87
CA ALA A 34 12.83 -10.24 2.03
C ALA A 34 13.21 -8.75 2.01
N LYS A 35 14.46 -8.43 1.63
CA LYS A 35 14.91 -7.04 1.51
C LYS A 35 14.16 -6.29 0.43
N LEU A 36 14.03 -6.86 -0.77
CA LEU A 36 13.31 -6.23 -1.88
C LEU A 36 11.84 -5.96 -1.53
N LEU A 37 11.16 -6.94 -0.93
CA LEU A 37 9.78 -6.79 -0.48
C LEU A 37 9.64 -5.74 0.61
N ASN A 38 10.54 -5.73 1.61
CA ASN A 38 10.52 -4.76 2.69
C ASN A 38 10.66 -3.32 2.16
N ASP A 39 11.56 -3.09 1.23
CA ASP A 39 11.81 -1.77 0.66
C ASP A 39 10.60 -1.30 -0.17
N GLU A 40 10.06 -2.16 -1.03
CA GLU A 40 8.87 -1.84 -1.84
C GLU A 40 7.62 -1.61 -0.98
N ILE A 41 7.34 -2.50 -0.02
CA ILE A 41 6.18 -2.37 0.87
C ILE A 41 6.28 -1.10 1.72
N LYS A 42 7.47 -0.76 2.24
CA LYS A 42 7.66 0.47 3.01
C LYS A 42 7.37 1.73 2.21
N VAL A 43 7.82 1.79 0.96
CA VAL A 43 7.52 2.92 0.06
C VAL A 43 6.03 3.06 -0.16
N LYS A 44 5.34 1.96 -0.46
CA LYS A 44 3.89 1.93 -0.68
C LYS A 44 3.10 2.24 0.59
N MET A 45 3.50 1.69 1.73
CA MET A 45 2.84 1.90 3.01
C MET A 45 2.91 3.36 3.49
N ARG A 46 3.98 4.10 3.18
CA ARG A 46 4.07 5.53 3.51
C ARG A 46 2.98 6.35 2.82
N LYS A 47 2.62 5.98 1.60
CA LYS A 47 1.59 6.64 0.81
C LYS A 47 0.19 6.16 1.17
N ASN A 48 0.02 4.86 1.38
CA ASN A 48 -1.26 4.24 1.68
C ASN A 48 -1.14 3.14 2.75
N PRO A 49 -1.12 3.50 4.03
CA PRO A 49 -0.99 2.52 5.11
C PRO A 49 -2.17 1.55 5.18
N HIS A 50 -3.40 1.98 4.84
CA HIS A 50 -4.59 1.13 4.89
C HIS A 50 -4.49 -0.08 3.95
N ARG A 51 -3.85 0.10 2.79
CA ARG A 51 -3.69 -0.97 1.79
C ARG A 51 -2.54 -1.94 2.11
N TYR A 52 -1.43 -1.43 2.64
CA TYR A 52 -0.17 -2.17 2.68
C TYR A 52 0.31 -2.56 4.08
N LYS A 53 -0.29 -2.04 5.16
CA LYS A 53 0.16 -2.32 6.54
C LYS A 53 0.11 -3.81 6.88
N SER A 54 -0.95 -4.51 6.50
CA SER A 54 -1.09 -5.94 6.78
C SER A 54 -0.01 -6.79 6.10
N LEU A 55 0.38 -6.43 4.88
CA LEU A 55 1.50 -7.09 4.18
C LEU A 55 2.83 -6.86 4.91
N TYR A 56 3.05 -5.63 5.39
CA TYR A 56 4.25 -5.29 6.13
C TYR A 56 4.36 -6.07 7.45
N GLU A 57 3.27 -6.18 8.18
CA GLU A 57 3.21 -6.94 9.44
C GLU A 57 3.48 -8.44 9.20
N ARG A 58 2.87 -9.03 8.18
CA ARG A 58 3.12 -10.43 7.78
C ARG A 58 4.57 -10.66 7.35
N LEU A 59 5.14 -9.74 6.59
CA LEU A 59 6.55 -9.82 6.20
C LEU A 59 7.47 -9.80 7.42
N LYS A 60 7.23 -8.90 8.37
CA LYS A 60 8.00 -8.84 9.62
C LYS A 60 7.91 -10.13 10.43
N GLU A 61 6.70 -10.63 10.65
CA GLU A 61 6.49 -11.90 11.36
C GLU A 61 7.23 -13.06 10.69
N LEU A 62 7.22 -13.09 9.36
CA LEU A 62 7.91 -14.14 8.61
C LEU A 62 9.43 -14.05 8.76
N ILE A 63 10.00 -12.85 8.75
CA ILE A 63 11.44 -12.61 8.99
C ILE A 63 11.82 -13.02 10.42
N GLU A 64 10.97 -12.71 11.42
CA GLU A 64 11.19 -13.12 12.80
C GLU A 64 11.20 -14.65 12.94
N LYS A 65 10.27 -15.36 12.29
CA LYS A 65 10.25 -16.84 12.26
C LYS A 65 11.50 -17.43 11.59
N TYR A 66 11.98 -16.79 10.53
CA TYR A 66 13.22 -17.18 9.89
C TYR A 66 14.43 -17.01 10.81
N ASN A 67 14.55 -15.86 11.46
CA ASN A 67 15.64 -15.58 12.41
C ASN A 67 15.62 -16.51 13.62
N ALA A 68 14.43 -16.87 14.10
CA ALA A 68 14.22 -17.83 15.19
C ALA A 68 14.43 -19.29 14.75
N LYS A 69 14.72 -19.55 13.47
CA LYS A 69 14.89 -20.90 12.87
C LYS A 69 13.69 -21.83 13.11
N THR A 70 12.49 -21.26 13.16
CA THR A 70 11.23 -22.01 13.35
C THR A 70 10.67 -22.57 12.05
N LEU A 71 11.15 -22.08 10.89
CA LEU A 71 10.79 -22.52 9.56
C LEU A 71 12.05 -22.72 8.71
N GLU A 72 12.00 -23.67 7.80
CA GLU A 72 13.04 -23.90 6.81
C GLU A 72 13.10 -22.78 5.78
N ALA A 73 14.31 -22.51 5.24
CA ALA A 73 14.49 -21.45 4.26
C ALA A 73 13.63 -21.63 3.00
N SER A 74 13.38 -22.86 2.56
CA SER A 74 12.50 -23.16 1.43
C SER A 74 11.05 -22.78 1.71
N GLU A 75 10.53 -23.05 2.91
CA GLU A 75 9.18 -22.69 3.31
C GLU A 75 9.04 -21.15 3.41
N ILE A 76 10.06 -20.47 3.91
CA ILE A 76 10.11 -19.01 3.97
C ILE A 76 10.04 -18.41 2.57
N ILE A 77 10.80 -18.95 1.60
CA ILE A 77 10.78 -18.48 0.21
C ILE A 77 9.37 -18.58 -0.38
N GLU A 78 8.67 -19.70 -0.18
CA GLU A 78 7.29 -19.87 -0.68
C GLU A 78 6.36 -18.80 -0.10
N LYS A 79 6.43 -18.54 1.20
CA LYS A 79 5.62 -17.52 1.85
C LYS A 79 5.99 -16.09 1.43
N LEU A 80 7.27 -15.81 1.17
CA LEU A 80 7.70 -14.52 0.63
C LEU A 80 7.18 -14.32 -0.81
N VAL A 81 7.16 -15.37 -1.60
CA VAL A 81 6.59 -15.34 -2.96
C VAL A 81 5.09 -15.07 -2.92
N GLU A 82 4.34 -15.65 -1.97
CA GLU A 82 2.93 -15.33 -1.76
C GLU A 82 2.72 -13.85 -1.43
N ILE A 83 3.54 -13.29 -0.54
CA ILE A 83 3.51 -11.84 -0.20
C ILE A 83 3.82 -11.00 -1.44
N ALA A 84 4.79 -11.39 -2.28
CA ALA A 84 5.13 -10.69 -3.52
C ALA A 84 3.96 -10.68 -4.50
N ARG A 85 3.28 -11.80 -4.68
CA ARG A 85 2.09 -11.92 -5.55
C ARG A 85 0.94 -11.04 -5.04
N GLU A 86 0.65 -11.09 -3.74
CA GLU A 86 -0.39 -10.26 -3.13
C GLU A 86 -0.06 -8.77 -3.25
N LEU A 87 1.21 -8.38 -3.08
CA LEU A 87 1.64 -7.00 -3.29
C LEU A 87 1.39 -6.55 -4.74
N ARG A 88 1.74 -7.40 -5.71
CA ARG A 88 1.49 -7.13 -7.13
C ARG A 88 -0.01 -6.96 -7.42
N GLU A 89 -0.85 -7.84 -6.89
CA GLU A 89 -2.30 -7.75 -7.06
C GLU A 89 -2.87 -6.46 -6.48
N LYS A 90 -2.46 -6.07 -5.28
CA LYS A 90 -2.89 -4.81 -4.64
C LYS A 90 -2.47 -3.58 -5.46
N ILE A 91 -1.29 -3.60 -6.07
CA ILE A 91 -0.82 -2.53 -6.95
C ILE A 91 -1.67 -2.48 -8.24
N GLN A 92 -1.94 -3.63 -8.85
CA GLN A 92 -2.75 -3.71 -10.07
C GLN A 92 -4.19 -3.30 -9.82
N GLU A 93 -4.78 -3.72 -8.71
CA GLU A 93 -6.13 -3.31 -8.30
C GLU A 93 -6.24 -1.79 -8.15
N GLY A 94 -5.26 -1.15 -7.48
CA GLY A 94 -5.20 0.29 -7.36
C GLY A 94 -5.17 1.00 -8.72
N LYS A 95 -4.42 0.45 -9.70
CA LYS A 95 -4.37 0.99 -11.06
C LYS A 95 -5.71 0.84 -11.81
N ARG A 96 -6.43 -0.26 -11.61
CA ARG A 96 -7.74 -0.51 -12.25
C ARG A 96 -8.82 0.46 -11.76
N LEU A 97 -8.70 0.99 -10.55
CA LEU A 97 -9.66 1.95 -9.99
C LEU A 97 -9.59 3.33 -10.65
N ASP A 98 -8.55 3.61 -11.45
CA ASP A 98 -8.34 4.91 -12.10
C ASP A 98 -8.39 6.07 -11.10
N LEU A 99 -7.66 5.90 -10.01
CA LEU A 99 -7.48 6.88 -8.94
C LEU A 99 -6.01 7.28 -8.84
N THR A 100 -5.75 8.55 -8.52
CA THR A 100 -4.41 8.97 -8.13
C THR A 100 -3.98 8.28 -6.83
N GLU A 101 -2.69 8.30 -6.49
CA GLU A 101 -2.20 7.68 -5.26
C GLU A 101 -2.87 8.27 -4.00
N GLU A 102 -3.11 9.58 -4.00
CA GLU A 102 -3.79 10.29 -2.92
C GLU A 102 -5.28 9.91 -2.84
N GLU A 103 -5.97 9.87 -3.96
CA GLU A 103 -7.38 9.44 -4.03
C GLU A 103 -7.55 7.99 -3.58
N LEU A 104 -6.63 7.10 -3.99
CA LEU A 104 -6.63 5.71 -3.58
C LEU A 104 -6.42 5.56 -2.08
N ALA A 105 -5.54 6.36 -1.47
CA ALA A 105 -5.33 6.34 -0.03
C ALA A 105 -6.58 6.76 0.76
N PHE A 106 -7.31 7.79 0.29
CA PHE A 106 -8.60 8.17 0.88
C PHE A 106 -9.69 7.14 0.63
N TYR A 107 -9.75 6.57 -0.56
CA TYR A 107 -10.68 5.48 -0.90
C TYR A 107 -10.52 4.29 0.06
N ASP A 108 -9.31 3.79 0.24
CA ASP A 108 -9.02 2.68 1.16
C ASP A 108 -9.30 3.03 2.63
N MET A 109 -9.00 4.27 3.03
CA MET A 109 -9.33 4.76 4.37
C MET A 109 -10.84 4.76 4.62
N LEU A 110 -11.62 5.25 3.66
CA LEU A 110 -13.09 5.29 3.77
C LEU A 110 -13.68 3.88 3.83
N LEU A 111 -13.20 2.96 2.97
CA LEU A 111 -13.62 1.56 3.00
C LEU A 111 -13.30 0.87 4.33
N SER A 112 -12.16 1.19 4.94
CA SER A 112 -11.77 0.61 6.23
C SER A 112 -12.73 0.96 7.36
N LYS A 113 -13.50 2.04 7.23
CA LYS A 113 -14.50 2.48 8.20
C LYS A 113 -15.84 1.74 8.09
N ARG A 114 -16.06 1.00 6.99
CA ARG A 114 -17.29 0.22 6.72
C ARG A 114 -18.59 1.05 6.85
N ILE A 115 -18.53 2.33 6.50
CA ILE A 115 -19.66 3.27 6.61
C ILE A 115 -20.49 3.29 5.31
N PHE A 116 -19.88 2.88 4.21
CA PHE A 116 -20.45 2.98 2.88
C PHE A 116 -20.73 1.60 2.30
N GLU A 117 -21.88 1.47 1.66
CA GLU A 117 -22.30 0.24 0.97
C GLU A 117 -21.96 0.26 -0.54
N ASN A 118 -21.77 1.46 -1.10
CA ASN A 118 -21.53 1.66 -2.52
C ASN A 118 -20.11 2.10 -2.82
N TYR A 119 -19.35 1.26 -3.51
CA TYR A 119 -17.94 1.52 -3.87
C TYR A 119 -17.75 2.71 -4.81
N GLU A 120 -18.69 2.96 -5.74
CA GLU A 120 -18.62 4.11 -6.65
C GLU A 120 -18.82 5.43 -5.87
N GLU A 121 -19.72 5.45 -4.90
CA GLU A 121 -19.90 6.61 -4.02
C GLU A 121 -18.64 6.91 -3.22
N VAL A 122 -17.97 5.89 -2.69
CA VAL A 122 -16.69 6.04 -1.99
C VAL A 122 -15.61 6.63 -2.90
N LYS A 123 -15.58 6.18 -4.15
CA LYS A 123 -14.64 6.67 -5.17
C LYS A 123 -14.84 8.16 -5.44
N GLU A 124 -16.09 8.58 -5.65
CA GLU A 124 -16.44 9.99 -5.86
C GLU A 124 -16.11 10.86 -4.64
N ILE A 125 -16.39 10.38 -3.44
CA ILE A 125 -16.05 11.08 -2.20
C ILE A 125 -14.53 11.23 -2.06
N ALA A 126 -13.76 10.19 -2.36
CA ALA A 126 -12.30 10.24 -2.31
C ALA A 126 -11.73 11.30 -3.27
N LYS A 127 -12.25 11.37 -4.50
CA LYS A 127 -11.87 12.41 -5.48
C LYS A 127 -12.21 13.82 -4.98
N LEU A 128 -13.41 14.03 -4.46
CA LEU A 128 -13.83 15.31 -3.90
C LEU A 128 -12.95 15.76 -2.73
N ILE A 129 -12.55 14.83 -1.86
CA ILE A 129 -11.66 15.13 -0.74
C ILE A 129 -10.31 15.64 -1.26
N VAL A 130 -9.71 14.94 -2.22
CA VAL A 130 -8.42 15.33 -2.78
C VAL A 130 -8.52 16.65 -3.52
N GLU A 131 -9.58 16.90 -4.27
CA GLU A 131 -9.84 18.16 -4.95
C GLU A 131 -9.90 19.34 -3.95
N LYS A 132 -10.68 19.18 -2.88
CA LYS A 132 -10.87 20.23 -1.84
C LYS A 132 -9.62 20.43 -0.98
N LEU A 133 -8.84 19.39 -0.76
CA LEU A 133 -7.69 19.39 0.16
C LEU A 133 -6.34 19.35 -0.58
N GLY A 134 -6.33 19.45 -1.89
CA GLY A 134 -5.20 19.14 -2.79
C GLY A 134 -3.86 19.78 -2.40
N GLY A 135 -3.86 20.94 -1.74
CA GLY A 135 -2.64 21.56 -1.22
C GLY A 135 -2.06 20.87 0.03
N TYR A 136 -2.91 20.25 0.85
CA TYR A 136 -2.50 19.62 2.11
C TYR A 136 -2.12 18.17 1.96
N VAL A 137 -2.73 17.45 1.03
CA VAL A 137 -2.52 16.01 0.80
C VAL A 137 -1.17 15.73 0.13
N LYS A 138 -0.65 16.69 -0.65
CA LYS A 138 0.66 16.61 -1.29
C LYS A 138 1.84 16.74 -0.32
N ILE A 139 1.59 17.13 0.92
CA ILE A 139 2.64 17.24 1.94
C ILE A 139 3.02 15.84 2.41
N ALA A 140 4.29 15.48 2.26
CA ALA A 140 4.81 14.22 2.77
C ALA A 140 4.48 14.06 4.27
N ASP A 141 4.07 12.86 4.66
CA ASP A 141 3.70 12.53 6.04
C ASP A 141 2.50 13.32 6.62
N TRP A 142 1.57 13.81 5.77
CA TRP A 142 0.36 14.51 6.21
C TRP A 142 -0.43 13.73 7.29
N ASN A 143 -0.43 12.40 7.20
CA ASN A 143 -1.11 11.49 8.11
C ASN A 143 -0.47 11.44 9.52
N LYS A 144 0.75 11.94 9.68
CA LYS A 144 1.46 12.02 10.97
C LYS A 144 1.36 13.41 11.61
N LYS A 145 0.99 14.45 10.85
CA LYS A 145 0.89 15.84 11.35
C LYS A 145 -0.51 16.16 11.85
N GLU A 146 -0.69 16.28 13.15
CA GLU A 146 -1.99 16.56 13.77
C GLU A 146 -2.63 17.88 13.30
N THR A 147 -1.83 18.92 13.02
CA THR A 147 -2.31 20.17 12.47
C THR A 147 -2.94 20.01 11.09
N ILE A 148 -2.37 19.16 10.25
CA ILE A 148 -2.89 18.85 8.92
C ILE A 148 -4.14 17.97 9.03
N LYS A 149 -4.12 16.96 9.90
CA LYS A 149 -5.31 16.15 10.20
C LYS A 149 -6.49 17.01 10.69
N ALA A 150 -6.24 18.00 11.54
CA ALA A 150 -7.28 18.90 12.02
C ALA A 150 -7.88 19.74 10.88
N LYS A 151 -7.07 20.24 9.95
CA LYS A 151 -7.53 20.98 8.76
C LYS A 151 -8.33 20.08 7.82
N ILE A 152 -7.90 18.84 7.62
CA ILE A 152 -8.61 17.84 6.83
C ILE A 152 -9.96 17.52 7.46
N ARG A 153 -10.04 17.32 8.79
CA ARG A 153 -11.30 17.09 9.50
C ARG A 153 -12.29 18.25 9.34
N LYS A 154 -11.82 19.51 9.36
CA LYS A 154 -12.67 20.68 9.10
C LYS A 154 -13.19 20.71 7.67
N GLY A 155 -12.34 20.44 6.70
CA GLY A 155 -12.73 20.35 5.29
C GLY A 155 -13.78 19.25 5.05
N PHE A 156 -13.65 18.12 5.75
CA PHE A 156 -14.57 16.98 5.66
C PHE A 156 -15.98 17.33 6.17
N LYS A 157 -16.08 18.04 7.30
CA LYS A 157 -17.38 18.51 7.83
C LYS A 157 -18.11 19.42 6.85
N GLY A 158 -17.38 20.27 6.11
CA GLY A 158 -17.98 21.12 5.07
C GLY A 158 -18.49 20.35 3.86
N CYS A 159 -17.83 19.23 3.48
CA CYS A 159 -18.28 18.39 2.36
C CYS A 159 -19.53 17.55 2.69
N ALA A 160 -19.65 17.07 3.94
CA ALA A 160 -20.80 16.28 4.39
C ALA A 160 -22.09 17.10 4.47
N GLN A 161 -21.99 18.40 4.78
CA GLN A 161 -23.15 19.31 4.86
C GLN A 161 -23.64 19.79 3.50
N GLY A 162 -22.81 19.77 2.46
CA GLY A 162 -23.18 20.18 1.10
C GLY A 162 -24.05 19.22 0.31
N LYS A 163 -24.23 17.98 0.78
CA LYS A 163 -25.04 16.94 0.09
C LYS A 163 -26.49 16.85 0.60
N THR A 164 -26.85 17.53 1.70
CA THR A 164 -28.20 17.47 2.27
C THR A 164 -29.15 18.58 1.77
N GLU A 165 -28.70 19.48 0.90
CA GLU A 165 -29.53 20.57 0.36
C GLU A 165 -29.84 20.44 -1.15
N LYS A 166 -30.01 19.22 -1.67
CA LYS A 166 -30.62 18.99 -2.99
C LYS A 166 -31.62 17.86 -2.90
N THR A 167 -32.76 18.18 -2.37
CA THR A 167 -34.06 17.52 -2.64
C THR A 167 -35.02 18.58 -3.09
#